data_22df43d3d41c9191b7f3106cd2208a5f
#
_entry.id   22df43d3d41c9191b7f3106cd2208a5f
#
_cell.length_a   1.000
_cell.length_b   1.000
_cell.length_c   1.000
_cell.angle_alpha   90.00
_cell.angle_beta   90.00
_cell.angle_gamma   90.00
#
_symmetry.space_group_name_H-M   'P 1'
#
loop_
_entity.id
_entity.type
_entity.pdbx_description
1 polymer ?
#
loop_
_entity_poly.entity_id
_entity_poly.type
_entity_poly.pdbx_seq_one_letter_code
_entity_poly.pdbx_strand_id
1 'polypeptide(L)'
;MKKIVLVIASLVMAAGIASAQDMAQATELYNNGATAITMKNWTEALDYFQKALAMGTEIGEEANELVENCKNAIPGVTLAIAKDLIRDEKYDDAAKQLDAAAKIAEEYGNEEVVAEAKELVPQMWMQKGVDALKLKDFAAAADGFAKSYAIDTTAGKTALYLGQALSQLGKTDEAVEAFKHAAWNGEEETAMGQISNIYVKEANVALKAQKYADAVKAADKANSFAENANAYLIAGQSSQKLGKNADAIKNFEKYLEIKPNASNANAITYTVAALYQGQKNNAKAIEFYKKVQNDAKFGAQAKQQISALSK
;
A
#
# COMPACT_ATOMS: atom_id res chain seq x y z
N MET A 1 17.95 -14.48 9.91
CA MET A 1 17.93 -14.76 11.37
C MET A 1 19.37 -15.03 11.82
N LYS A 2 20.10 -13.96 12.13
CA LYS A 2 21.39 -14.07 12.81
C LYS A 2 21.11 -14.46 14.26
N LYS A 3 21.81 -15.45 14.76
CA LYS A 3 21.66 -15.96 16.11
C LYS A 3 22.15 -14.90 17.10
N ILE A 4 21.31 -14.49 18.05
CA ILE A 4 21.79 -13.83 19.26
C ILE A 4 22.72 -14.86 19.93
N VAL A 5 24.02 -14.64 19.81
CA VAL A 5 25.02 -15.50 20.48
C VAL A 5 25.11 -14.97 21.91
N LEU A 6 24.36 -15.60 22.81
CA LEU A 6 24.52 -15.37 24.23
C LEU A 6 25.83 -16.03 24.66
N VAL A 7 26.84 -15.24 24.98
CA VAL A 7 28.05 -15.73 25.61
C VAL A 7 27.72 -15.92 27.09
N ILE A 8 27.40 -17.16 27.47
CA ILE A 8 27.31 -17.52 28.90
C ILE A 8 28.74 -17.69 29.40
N ALA A 9 29.30 -16.59 29.90
CA ALA A 9 30.57 -16.62 30.62
C ALA A 9 30.28 -16.96 32.09
N SER A 10 30.79 -18.09 32.56
CA SER A 10 30.77 -18.42 34.00
C SER A 10 31.80 -17.58 34.71
N LEU A 11 31.34 -16.60 35.50
CA LEU A 11 32.19 -15.79 36.35
C LEU A 11 32.62 -16.59 37.60
N VAL A 12 33.93 -16.67 37.83
CA VAL A 12 34.52 -17.14 39.09
C VAL A 12 35.20 -15.96 39.74
N MET A 13 34.71 -15.53 40.93
CA MET A 13 35.32 -14.41 41.65
C MET A 13 35.68 -14.75 43.11
N ALA A 14 36.79 -14.15 43.57
CA ALA A 14 37.20 -14.11 44.95
C ALA A 14 37.14 -12.65 45.44
N ALA A 15 36.16 -12.30 46.28
CA ALA A 15 36.04 -11.00 46.93
C ALA A 15 35.43 -11.09 48.34
N GLY A 16 35.50 -10.02 49.15
CA GLY A 16 35.10 -9.96 50.57
C GLY A 16 33.65 -10.39 50.80
N ILE A 17 33.35 -10.90 52.01
CA ILE A 17 32.16 -11.73 52.29
C ILE A 17 30.81 -11.04 51.99
N ALA A 18 30.69 -9.72 52.11
CA ALA A 18 29.41 -9.01 51.81
C ALA A 18 29.25 -8.73 50.33
N SER A 19 30.30 -8.22 49.63
CA SER A 19 30.32 -8.00 48.19
C SER A 19 30.21 -9.30 47.41
N ALA A 20 30.72 -10.41 47.95
CA ALA A 20 30.60 -11.74 47.33
C ALA A 20 29.16 -12.26 47.31
N GLN A 21 28.34 -11.95 48.29
CA GLN A 21 26.92 -12.33 48.34
C GLN A 21 26.11 -11.53 47.36
N ASP A 22 26.35 -10.21 47.26
CA ASP A 22 25.66 -9.33 46.32
C ASP A 22 26.03 -9.67 44.87
N MET A 23 27.30 -9.99 44.60
CA MET A 23 27.77 -10.43 43.31
C MET A 23 27.17 -11.80 42.91
N ALA A 24 27.06 -12.74 43.84
CA ALA A 24 26.41 -14.02 43.57
C ALA A 24 24.93 -13.83 43.20
N GLN A 25 24.22 -12.94 43.91
CA GLN A 25 22.82 -12.62 43.61
C GLN A 25 22.65 -11.92 42.25
N ALA A 26 23.50 -10.94 41.95
CA ALA A 26 23.48 -10.26 40.67
C ALA A 26 23.75 -11.24 39.50
N THR A 27 24.71 -12.17 39.70
CA THR A 27 25.01 -13.23 38.70
C THR A 27 23.83 -14.22 38.55
N GLU A 28 23.15 -14.56 39.63
CA GLU A 28 21.96 -15.41 39.61
C GLU A 28 20.82 -14.73 38.79
N LEU A 29 20.60 -13.43 39.03
CA LEU A 29 19.62 -12.65 38.25
C LEU A 29 19.98 -12.66 36.73
N TYR A 30 21.25 -12.44 36.39
CA TYR A 30 21.69 -12.51 35.00
C TYR A 30 21.42 -13.90 34.38
N ASN A 31 21.75 -14.98 35.09
CA ASN A 31 21.53 -16.34 34.62
C ASN A 31 20.03 -16.67 34.47
N ASN A 32 19.19 -16.15 35.39
CA ASN A 32 17.74 -16.28 35.28
C ASN A 32 17.22 -15.55 34.03
N GLY A 33 17.74 -14.35 33.74
CA GLY A 33 17.44 -13.63 32.49
C GLY A 33 17.83 -14.44 31.26
N ALA A 34 19.04 -15.01 31.25
CA ALA A 34 19.48 -15.87 30.15
C ALA A 34 18.60 -17.13 29.98
N THR A 35 18.15 -17.71 31.08
CA THR A 35 17.22 -18.86 31.08
C THR A 35 15.85 -18.43 30.53
N ALA A 36 15.32 -17.28 30.93
CA ALA A 36 14.05 -16.75 30.43
C ALA A 36 14.08 -16.50 28.92
N ILE A 37 15.24 -16.07 28.35
CA ILE A 37 15.42 -15.97 26.89
C ILE A 37 15.22 -17.33 26.21
N THR A 38 15.77 -18.42 26.75
CA THR A 38 15.63 -19.76 26.14
C THR A 38 14.18 -20.22 26.09
N MET A 39 13.37 -19.75 27.05
CA MET A 39 11.93 -20.00 27.14
C MET A 39 11.10 -18.98 26.34
N LYS A 40 11.73 -17.99 25.73
CA LYS A 40 11.09 -16.83 25.04
C LYS A 40 10.22 -15.97 25.96
N ASN A 41 10.50 -15.96 27.26
CA ASN A 41 9.86 -15.12 28.25
C ASN A 41 10.56 -13.76 28.30
N TRP A 42 10.44 -12.99 27.21
CA TRP A 42 11.23 -11.76 27.00
C TRP A 42 11.02 -10.71 28.09
N THR A 43 9.78 -10.54 28.55
CA THR A 43 9.46 -9.57 29.63
C THR A 43 10.14 -9.93 30.95
N GLU A 44 10.13 -11.21 31.29
CA GLU A 44 10.80 -11.71 32.50
C GLU A 44 12.33 -11.62 32.36
N ALA A 45 12.85 -11.95 31.15
CA ALA A 45 14.28 -11.79 30.86
C ALA A 45 14.73 -10.32 31.02
N LEU A 46 13.93 -9.37 30.52
CA LEU A 46 14.22 -7.94 30.64
C LEU A 46 14.27 -7.50 32.12
N ASP A 47 13.30 -7.91 32.93
CA ASP A 47 13.23 -7.59 34.33
C ASP A 47 14.46 -8.14 35.09
N TYR A 48 14.84 -9.38 34.83
CA TYR A 48 16.03 -9.98 35.43
C TYR A 48 17.32 -9.25 35.04
N PHE A 49 17.52 -8.91 33.75
CA PHE A 49 18.71 -8.19 33.32
C PHE A 49 18.77 -6.77 33.88
N GLN A 50 17.64 -6.09 33.97
CA GLN A 50 17.58 -4.74 34.59
C GLN A 50 17.93 -4.76 36.05
N LYS A 51 17.44 -5.76 36.81
CA LYS A 51 17.80 -5.97 38.20
C LYS A 51 19.28 -6.32 38.37
N ALA A 52 19.80 -7.21 37.54
CA ALA A 52 21.22 -7.57 37.53
C ALA A 52 22.12 -6.35 37.22
N LEU A 53 21.72 -5.53 36.22
CA LEU A 53 22.41 -4.29 35.88
C LEU A 53 22.42 -3.28 37.03
N ALA A 54 21.29 -3.05 37.65
CA ALA A 54 21.20 -2.13 38.81
C ALA A 54 22.10 -2.60 39.95
N MET A 55 22.02 -3.86 40.33
CA MET A 55 22.81 -4.46 41.38
C MET A 55 24.31 -4.47 41.05
N GLY A 56 24.69 -4.81 39.82
CA GLY A 56 26.08 -4.73 39.37
C GLY A 56 26.65 -3.31 39.36
N THR A 57 25.82 -2.31 39.06
CA THR A 57 26.20 -0.90 39.10
C THR A 57 26.47 -0.45 40.56
N GLU A 58 25.68 -0.92 41.52
CA GLU A 58 25.88 -0.64 42.97
C GLU A 58 27.13 -1.32 43.50
N ILE A 59 27.48 -2.52 43.07
CA ILE A 59 28.71 -3.26 43.45
C ILE A 59 29.97 -2.52 42.91
N GLY A 60 29.88 -1.87 41.75
CA GLY A 60 30.98 -1.09 41.18
C GLY A 60 31.97 -1.92 40.37
N GLU A 61 33.27 -1.60 40.47
CA GLU A 61 34.31 -2.13 39.55
C GLU A 61 34.38 -3.66 39.48
N GLU A 62 34.07 -4.35 40.55
CA GLU A 62 34.11 -5.81 40.62
C GLU A 62 33.04 -6.46 39.73
N ALA A 63 31.94 -5.75 39.41
CA ALA A 63 30.85 -6.19 38.61
C ALA A 63 30.87 -5.65 37.16
N ASN A 64 31.93 -4.97 36.71
CA ASN A 64 31.98 -4.33 35.40
C ASN A 64 31.63 -5.29 34.26
N GLU A 65 32.12 -6.53 34.29
CA GLU A 65 31.84 -7.54 33.25
C GLU A 65 30.35 -7.92 33.24
N LEU A 66 29.71 -8.08 34.39
CA LEU A 66 28.28 -8.33 34.53
C LEU A 66 27.46 -7.17 33.98
N VAL A 67 27.84 -5.93 34.33
CA VAL A 67 27.19 -4.71 33.86
C VAL A 67 27.24 -4.62 32.34
N GLU A 68 28.40 -4.83 31.73
CA GLU A 68 28.55 -4.83 30.27
C GLU A 68 27.75 -5.97 29.59
N ASN A 69 27.74 -7.16 30.19
CA ASN A 69 26.91 -8.27 29.70
C ASN A 69 25.40 -7.93 29.74
N CYS A 70 24.93 -7.26 30.79
CA CYS A 70 23.53 -6.79 30.89
C CYS A 70 23.24 -5.72 29.84
N LYS A 71 24.11 -4.72 29.66
CA LYS A 71 23.96 -3.68 28.62
C LYS A 71 23.91 -4.26 27.21
N ASN A 72 24.70 -5.30 26.97
CA ASN A 72 24.67 -6.01 25.69
C ASN A 72 23.36 -6.82 25.46
N ALA A 73 22.78 -7.39 26.52
CA ALA A 73 21.59 -8.22 26.43
C ALA A 73 20.28 -7.43 26.36
N ILE A 74 20.13 -6.37 27.16
CA ILE A 74 18.89 -5.60 27.33
C ILE A 74 18.32 -5.07 26.01
N PRO A 75 19.11 -4.44 25.10
CA PRO A 75 18.56 -3.92 23.85
C PRO A 75 17.94 -5.02 22.99
N GLY A 76 18.63 -6.15 22.86
CA GLY A 76 18.15 -7.30 22.08
C GLY A 76 16.88 -7.94 22.64
N VAL A 77 16.76 -8.02 23.96
CA VAL A 77 15.55 -8.52 24.63
C VAL A 77 14.39 -7.54 24.44
N THR A 78 14.64 -6.23 24.57
CA THR A 78 13.64 -5.19 24.33
C THR A 78 13.12 -5.25 22.89
N LEU A 79 14.01 -5.46 21.92
CA LEU A 79 13.66 -5.66 20.53
C LEU A 79 12.85 -6.95 20.30
N ALA A 80 13.16 -8.02 21.02
CA ALA A 80 12.40 -9.27 20.95
C ALA A 80 10.96 -9.11 21.45
N ILE A 81 10.73 -8.32 22.50
CA ILE A 81 9.39 -7.95 22.98
C ILE A 81 8.64 -7.22 21.87
N ALA A 82 9.27 -6.25 21.20
CA ALA A 82 8.64 -5.53 20.09
C ALA A 82 8.23 -6.47 18.95
N LYS A 83 9.10 -7.42 18.58
CA LYS A 83 8.81 -8.43 17.54
C LYS A 83 7.63 -9.33 17.91
N ASP A 84 7.50 -9.71 19.18
CA ASP A 84 6.37 -10.49 19.65
C ASP A 84 5.07 -9.67 19.61
N LEU A 85 5.12 -8.39 19.98
CA LEU A 85 3.98 -7.48 19.87
C LEU A 85 3.53 -7.29 18.39
N ILE A 86 4.48 -7.23 17.45
CA ILE A 86 4.16 -7.19 16.01
C ILE A 86 3.44 -8.47 15.59
N ARG A 87 3.95 -9.65 15.99
CA ARG A 87 3.33 -10.94 15.69
C ARG A 87 1.91 -11.05 16.28
N ASP A 88 1.70 -10.46 17.44
CA ASP A 88 0.40 -10.41 18.13
C ASP A 88 -0.50 -9.28 17.63
N GLU A 89 -0.13 -8.59 16.55
CA GLU A 89 -0.84 -7.46 15.91
C GLU A 89 -1.07 -6.24 16.83
N LYS A 90 -0.29 -6.13 17.92
CA LYS A 90 -0.31 -5.01 18.88
C LYS A 90 0.61 -3.87 18.41
N TYR A 91 0.33 -3.33 17.23
CA TYR A 91 1.23 -2.44 16.49
C TYR A 91 1.60 -1.15 17.23
N ASP A 92 0.64 -0.53 17.94
CA ASP A 92 0.90 0.73 18.65
C ASP A 92 1.81 0.52 19.89
N ASP A 93 1.72 -0.64 20.55
CA ASP A 93 2.63 -1.00 21.63
C ASP A 93 3.98 -1.47 21.09
N ALA A 94 3.98 -2.18 19.96
CA ALA A 94 5.21 -2.55 19.27
C ALA A 94 6.02 -1.33 18.85
N ALA A 95 5.38 -0.26 18.35
CA ALA A 95 6.04 0.99 17.99
C ALA A 95 6.76 1.63 19.19
N LYS A 96 6.11 1.67 20.35
CA LYS A 96 6.72 2.17 21.61
C LYS A 96 7.93 1.34 22.01
N GLN A 97 7.80 0.02 21.87
CA GLN A 97 8.85 -0.92 22.25
C GLN A 97 10.04 -0.90 21.28
N LEU A 98 9.81 -0.66 19.98
CA LEU A 98 10.87 -0.45 19.00
C LEU A 98 11.64 0.85 19.30
N ASP A 99 10.94 1.93 19.63
CA ASP A 99 11.56 3.20 20.03
C ASP A 99 12.39 3.03 21.32
N ALA A 100 11.86 2.31 22.31
CA ALA A 100 12.60 2.01 23.54
C ALA A 100 13.85 1.16 23.25
N ALA A 101 13.73 0.13 22.41
CA ALA A 101 14.86 -0.72 22.04
C ALA A 101 15.96 0.10 21.32
N ALA A 102 15.59 0.99 20.39
CA ALA A 102 16.55 1.85 19.70
C ALA A 102 17.27 2.81 20.66
N LYS A 103 16.53 3.47 21.57
CA LYS A 103 17.12 4.41 22.55
C LYS A 103 18.09 3.73 23.50
N ILE A 104 17.70 2.57 24.05
CA ILE A 104 18.56 1.80 24.95
C ILE A 104 19.79 1.30 24.19
N ALA A 105 19.61 0.87 22.94
CA ALA A 105 20.70 0.42 22.10
C ALA A 105 21.67 1.57 21.76
N GLU A 106 21.18 2.76 21.48
CA GLU A 106 22.01 3.97 21.29
C GLU A 106 22.80 4.30 22.56
N GLU A 107 22.17 4.26 23.74
CA GLU A 107 22.81 4.51 25.04
C GLU A 107 23.93 3.49 25.32
N TYR A 108 23.73 2.22 24.99
CA TYR A 108 24.69 1.14 25.27
C TYR A 108 25.63 0.83 24.10
N GLY A 109 25.57 1.61 23.01
CA GLY A 109 26.46 1.46 21.86
C GLY A 109 26.18 0.22 20.99
N ASN A 110 24.96 -0.31 21.00
CA ASN A 110 24.56 -1.48 20.21
C ASN A 110 23.98 -1.05 18.86
N GLU A 111 24.86 -0.72 17.91
CA GLU A 111 24.46 -0.23 16.57
C GLU A 111 23.60 -1.24 15.77
N GLU A 112 23.80 -2.54 15.98
CA GLU A 112 23.02 -3.59 15.28
C GLU A 112 21.54 -3.53 15.68
N VAL A 113 21.24 -3.39 16.97
CA VAL A 113 19.84 -3.27 17.46
C VAL A 113 19.23 -1.93 17.03
N VAL A 114 20.01 -0.84 17.03
CA VAL A 114 19.54 0.46 16.53
C VAL A 114 19.10 0.34 15.07
N ALA A 115 19.94 -0.25 14.23
CA ALA A 115 19.65 -0.41 12.80
C ALA A 115 18.42 -1.31 12.59
N GLU A 116 18.34 -2.45 13.26
CA GLU A 116 17.23 -3.38 13.14
C GLU A 116 15.91 -2.78 13.63
N ALA A 117 15.91 -2.06 14.76
CA ALA A 117 14.72 -1.41 15.27
C ALA A 117 14.20 -0.35 14.29
N LYS A 118 15.10 0.48 13.72
CA LYS A 118 14.75 1.50 12.72
C LYS A 118 14.19 0.88 11.43
N GLU A 119 14.74 -0.24 10.98
CA GLU A 119 14.25 -0.98 9.81
C GLU A 119 12.86 -1.58 10.02
N LEU A 120 12.58 -2.08 11.22
CA LEU A 120 11.32 -2.72 11.55
C LEU A 120 10.13 -1.74 11.63
N VAL A 121 10.35 -0.47 11.98
CA VAL A 121 9.26 0.51 12.16
C VAL A 121 8.42 0.70 10.89
N PRO A 122 8.98 1.02 9.72
CA PRO A 122 8.17 1.17 8.51
C PRO A 122 7.53 -0.15 8.06
N GLN A 123 8.21 -1.27 8.23
CA GLN A 123 7.68 -2.60 7.89
C GLN A 123 6.47 -2.96 8.77
N MET A 124 6.55 -2.69 10.07
CA MET A 124 5.47 -2.89 11.03
C MET A 124 4.23 -2.07 10.68
N TRP A 125 4.40 -0.77 10.36
CA TRP A 125 3.27 0.08 9.96
C TRP A 125 2.67 -0.36 8.63
N MET A 126 3.49 -0.82 7.68
CA MET A 126 3.00 -1.41 6.44
C MET A 126 2.17 -2.67 6.72
N GLN A 127 2.65 -3.55 7.61
CA GLN A 127 1.93 -4.77 8.00
C GLN A 127 0.58 -4.43 8.65
N LYS A 128 0.53 -3.46 9.58
CA LYS A 128 -0.73 -2.93 10.15
C LYS A 128 -1.71 -2.53 9.03
N GLY A 129 -1.23 -1.79 8.04
CA GLY A 129 -2.04 -1.36 6.90
C GLY A 129 -2.59 -2.54 6.11
N VAL A 130 -1.77 -3.54 5.83
CA VAL A 130 -2.17 -4.76 5.10
C VAL A 130 -3.21 -5.56 5.87
N ASP A 131 -3.05 -5.72 7.18
CA ASP A 131 -3.98 -6.50 8.00
C ASP A 131 -5.33 -5.77 8.13
N ALA A 132 -5.31 -4.44 8.29
CA ALA A 132 -6.51 -3.62 8.25
C ALA A 132 -7.25 -3.70 6.90
N LEU A 133 -6.52 -3.77 5.76
CA LEU A 133 -7.14 -3.97 4.45
C LEU A 133 -7.87 -5.31 4.34
N LYS A 134 -7.31 -6.39 4.89
CA LYS A 134 -7.97 -7.72 4.92
C LYS A 134 -9.30 -7.67 5.66
N LEU A 135 -9.36 -6.86 6.72
CA LEU A 135 -10.56 -6.62 7.53
C LEU A 135 -11.50 -5.56 6.91
N LYS A 136 -11.10 -4.93 5.80
CA LYS A 136 -11.79 -3.79 5.15
C LYS A 136 -11.91 -2.57 6.06
N ASP A 137 -11.04 -2.45 7.06
CA ASP A 137 -10.89 -1.22 7.84
C ASP A 137 -9.96 -0.26 7.09
N PHE A 138 -10.56 0.45 6.13
CA PHE A 138 -9.80 1.36 5.26
C PHE A 138 -9.23 2.57 6.01
N ALA A 139 -9.80 2.94 7.16
CA ALA A 139 -9.28 4.03 7.98
C ALA A 139 -7.99 3.61 8.68
N ALA A 140 -8.00 2.45 9.36
CA ALA A 140 -6.80 1.88 9.97
C ALA A 140 -5.73 1.54 8.92
N ALA A 141 -6.14 1.07 7.73
CA ALA A 141 -5.23 0.79 6.63
C ALA A 141 -4.51 2.06 6.16
N ALA A 142 -5.26 3.15 5.93
CA ALA A 142 -4.68 4.43 5.54
C ALA A 142 -3.73 4.99 6.61
N ASP A 143 -4.07 4.88 7.90
CA ASP A 143 -3.19 5.27 9.01
C ASP A 143 -1.86 4.49 8.98
N GLY A 144 -1.93 3.16 8.89
CA GLY A 144 -0.74 2.30 8.83
C GLY A 144 0.16 2.64 7.63
N PHE A 145 -0.41 2.70 6.43
CA PHE A 145 0.37 3.03 5.23
C PHE A 145 0.91 4.45 5.26
N ALA A 146 0.17 5.43 5.78
CA ALA A 146 0.66 6.81 5.90
C ALA A 146 1.85 6.90 6.85
N LYS A 147 1.81 6.21 8.00
CA LYS A 147 2.93 6.14 8.95
C LYS A 147 4.16 5.46 8.34
N SER A 148 3.96 4.34 7.63
CA SER A 148 5.04 3.66 6.91
C SER A 148 5.66 4.55 5.85
N TYR A 149 4.83 5.19 5.02
CA TYR A 149 5.28 6.08 3.94
C TYR A 149 5.98 7.34 4.44
N ALA A 150 5.57 7.88 5.59
CA ALA A 150 6.23 9.05 6.19
C ALA A 150 7.68 8.77 6.61
N ILE A 151 8.04 7.51 6.87
CA ILE A 151 9.40 7.08 7.21
C ILE A 151 10.22 6.81 5.96
N ASP A 152 9.62 6.14 4.97
CA ASP A 152 10.25 5.86 3.67
C ASP A 152 9.37 6.36 2.52
N THR A 153 9.63 7.58 2.08
CA THR A 153 8.91 8.23 0.98
C THR A 153 9.27 7.68 -0.41
N THR A 154 10.25 6.78 -0.49
CA THR A 154 10.61 6.09 -1.74
C THR A 154 9.88 4.77 -1.92
N ALA A 155 9.14 4.32 -0.91
CA ALA A 155 8.38 3.08 -0.92
C ALA A 155 7.11 3.20 -1.80
N GLY A 156 7.26 3.08 -3.13
CA GLY A 156 6.18 3.23 -4.10
C GLY A 156 5.00 2.31 -3.83
N LYS A 157 5.25 1.07 -3.44
CA LYS A 157 4.21 0.10 -3.09
C LYS A 157 3.39 0.53 -1.86
N THR A 158 4.03 1.13 -0.86
CA THR A 158 3.34 1.69 0.31
C THR A 158 2.43 2.85 -0.10
N ALA A 159 2.93 3.75 -0.94
CA ALA A 159 2.13 4.85 -1.49
C ALA A 159 0.95 4.34 -2.34
N LEU A 160 1.13 3.25 -3.10
CA LEU A 160 0.06 2.62 -3.87
C LEU A 160 -1.06 2.09 -2.95
N TYR A 161 -0.71 1.38 -1.89
CA TYR A 161 -1.70 0.88 -0.92
C TYR A 161 -2.37 2.01 -0.14
N LEU A 162 -1.63 3.07 0.20
CA LEU A 162 -2.20 4.28 0.79
C LEU A 162 -3.27 4.89 -0.13
N GLY A 163 -2.96 5.07 -1.41
CA GLY A 163 -3.89 5.56 -2.42
C GLY A 163 -5.15 4.68 -2.53
N GLN A 164 -4.98 3.36 -2.50
CA GLN A 164 -6.10 2.42 -2.52
C GLN A 164 -7.01 2.58 -1.29
N ALA A 165 -6.44 2.63 -0.09
CA ALA A 165 -7.20 2.81 1.15
C ALA A 165 -7.95 4.15 1.16
N LEU A 166 -7.28 5.25 0.78
CA LEU A 166 -7.87 6.58 0.66
C LEU A 166 -9.01 6.64 -0.37
N SER A 167 -8.85 5.95 -1.51
CA SER A 167 -9.90 5.83 -2.54
C SER A 167 -11.14 5.11 -2.01
N GLN A 168 -10.98 4.10 -1.17
CA GLN A 168 -12.12 3.41 -0.53
C GLN A 168 -12.83 4.29 0.50
N LEU A 169 -12.12 5.20 1.14
CA LEU A 169 -12.67 6.21 2.06
C LEU A 169 -13.36 7.38 1.34
N GLY A 170 -13.29 7.45 0.01
CA GLY A 170 -13.79 8.57 -0.77
C GLY A 170 -12.93 9.83 -0.71
N LYS A 171 -11.71 9.74 -0.18
CA LYS A 171 -10.72 10.81 -0.10
C LYS A 171 -9.97 10.92 -1.43
N THR A 172 -10.70 11.38 -2.45
CA THR A 172 -10.27 11.31 -3.85
C THR A 172 -8.97 12.07 -4.11
N ASP A 173 -8.84 13.30 -3.62
CA ASP A 173 -7.66 14.13 -3.88
C ASP A 173 -6.42 13.56 -3.20
N GLU A 174 -6.55 13.14 -1.94
CA GLU A 174 -5.48 12.47 -1.19
C GLU A 174 -5.05 11.15 -1.87
N ALA A 175 -6.01 10.38 -2.38
CA ALA A 175 -5.75 9.14 -3.11
C ALA A 175 -4.97 9.40 -4.40
N VAL A 176 -5.35 10.41 -5.17
CA VAL A 176 -4.65 10.79 -6.42
C VAL A 176 -3.21 11.20 -6.12
N GLU A 177 -2.95 11.98 -5.07
CA GLU A 177 -1.59 12.35 -4.68
C GLU A 177 -0.77 11.14 -4.25
N ALA A 178 -1.32 10.24 -3.44
CA ALA A 178 -0.65 9.01 -3.05
C ALA A 178 -0.31 8.13 -4.28
N PHE A 179 -1.22 8.01 -5.25
CA PHE A 179 -0.94 7.29 -6.49
C PHE A 179 0.13 7.96 -7.36
N LYS A 180 0.19 9.30 -7.41
CA LYS A 180 1.29 10.00 -8.10
C LYS A 180 2.64 9.70 -7.47
N HIS A 181 2.71 9.69 -6.15
CA HIS A 181 3.92 9.28 -5.43
C HIS A 181 4.29 7.83 -5.72
N ALA A 182 3.31 6.92 -5.78
CA ALA A 182 3.52 5.53 -6.16
C ALA A 182 4.09 5.42 -7.57
N ALA A 183 3.52 6.16 -8.54
CA ALA A 183 4.00 6.18 -9.91
C ALA A 183 5.45 6.66 -10.02
N TRP A 184 5.80 7.72 -9.29
CA TRP A 184 7.16 8.26 -9.26
C TRP A 184 8.18 7.28 -8.69
N ASN A 185 7.74 6.40 -7.82
CA ASN A 185 8.56 5.41 -7.12
C ASN A 185 8.39 3.97 -7.67
N GLY A 186 8.17 3.83 -8.96
CA GLY A 186 8.25 2.54 -9.67
C GLY A 186 6.92 1.79 -9.88
N GLU A 187 5.79 2.33 -9.39
CA GLU A 187 4.47 1.72 -9.57
C GLU A 187 3.64 2.45 -10.66
N GLU A 188 4.30 2.99 -11.70
CA GLU A 188 3.72 3.93 -12.65
C GLU A 188 2.46 3.38 -13.34
N GLU A 189 2.55 2.24 -13.99
CA GLU A 189 1.43 1.66 -14.76
C GLU A 189 0.20 1.41 -13.86
N THR A 190 0.42 0.78 -12.70
CA THR A 190 -0.64 0.45 -11.76
C THR A 190 -1.27 1.72 -11.19
N ALA A 191 -0.46 2.65 -10.75
CA ALA A 191 -0.91 3.89 -10.12
C ALA A 191 -1.68 4.79 -11.10
N MET A 192 -1.17 4.97 -12.31
CA MET A 192 -1.86 5.75 -13.35
C MET A 192 -3.19 5.11 -13.75
N GLY A 193 -3.25 3.78 -13.81
CA GLY A 193 -4.50 3.04 -14.01
C GLY A 193 -5.51 3.28 -12.89
N GLN A 194 -5.08 3.34 -11.63
CA GLN A 194 -5.96 3.65 -10.49
C GLN A 194 -6.48 5.10 -10.56
N ILE A 195 -5.62 6.07 -10.90
CA ILE A 195 -6.06 7.47 -11.08
C ILE A 195 -7.07 7.55 -12.23
N SER A 196 -6.81 6.90 -13.35
CA SER A 196 -7.76 6.83 -14.48
C SER A 196 -9.12 6.29 -14.03
N ASN A 197 -9.14 5.19 -13.25
CA ASN A 197 -10.37 4.60 -12.73
C ASN A 197 -11.15 5.54 -11.79
N ILE A 198 -10.46 6.37 -11.01
CA ILE A 198 -11.10 7.42 -10.18
C ILE A 198 -11.88 8.39 -11.07
N TYR A 199 -11.25 8.92 -12.11
CA TYR A 199 -11.90 9.86 -13.03
C TYR A 199 -12.97 9.20 -13.90
N VAL A 200 -12.85 7.92 -14.24
CA VAL A 200 -13.95 7.15 -14.88
C VAL A 200 -15.18 7.07 -13.98
N LYS A 201 -15.01 6.87 -12.67
CA LYS A 201 -16.13 6.89 -11.71
C LYS A 201 -16.78 8.28 -11.68
N GLU A 202 -16.00 9.35 -11.64
CA GLU A 202 -16.48 10.73 -11.69
C GLU A 202 -17.26 10.99 -13.00
N ALA A 203 -16.69 10.61 -14.13
CA ALA A 203 -17.33 10.73 -15.44
C ALA A 203 -18.68 10.00 -15.50
N ASN A 204 -18.75 8.78 -14.94
CA ASN A 204 -19.99 7.99 -14.89
C ASN A 204 -21.06 8.65 -13.99
N VAL A 205 -20.67 9.24 -12.86
CA VAL A 205 -21.57 10.00 -11.99
C VAL A 205 -22.12 11.20 -12.74
N ALA A 206 -21.28 11.96 -13.43
CA ALA A 206 -21.69 13.11 -14.23
C ALA A 206 -22.62 12.70 -15.40
N LEU A 207 -22.31 11.59 -16.10
CA LEU A 207 -23.15 11.05 -17.16
C LEU A 207 -24.56 10.69 -16.65
N LYS A 208 -24.64 9.97 -15.52
CA LYS A 208 -25.92 9.60 -14.88
C LYS A 208 -26.73 10.84 -14.45
N ALA A 209 -26.03 11.89 -13.99
CA ALA A 209 -26.65 13.16 -13.64
C ALA A 209 -26.98 14.04 -14.88
N GLN A 210 -26.75 13.55 -16.11
CA GLN A 210 -26.93 14.25 -17.38
C GLN A 210 -26.07 15.51 -17.54
N LYS A 211 -25.00 15.63 -16.73
CA LYS A 211 -23.98 16.68 -16.84
C LYS A 211 -22.94 16.29 -17.90
N TYR A 212 -23.38 16.25 -19.17
CA TYR A 212 -22.61 15.67 -20.24
C TYR A 212 -21.26 16.35 -20.48
N ALA A 213 -21.18 17.68 -20.32
CA ALA A 213 -19.92 18.40 -20.45
C ALA A 213 -18.90 18.01 -19.36
N ASP A 214 -19.36 17.86 -18.13
CA ASP A 214 -18.53 17.42 -17.01
C ASP A 214 -18.10 15.97 -17.20
N ALA A 215 -19.02 15.11 -17.71
CA ALA A 215 -18.70 13.70 -18.02
C ALA A 215 -17.59 13.58 -19.07
N VAL A 216 -17.62 14.39 -20.13
CA VAL A 216 -16.53 14.43 -21.14
C VAL A 216 -15.23 14.88 -20.48
N LYS A 217 -15.25 15.98 -19.73
CA LYS A 217 -14.06 16.51 -19.06
C LYS A 217 -13.40 15.48 -18.12
N ALA A 218 -14.20 14.79 -17.33
CA ALA A 218 -13.70 13.75 -16.40
C ALA A 218 -13.18 12.53 -17.18
N ALA A 219 -13.84 12.12 -18.26
CA ALA A 219 -13.39 11.01 -19.10
C ALA A 219 -12.06 11.34 -19.83
N ASP A 220 -11.91 12.55 -20.34
CA ASP A 220 -10.66 13.01 -20.96
C ASP A 220 -9.53 13.04 -19.92
N LYS A 221 -9.84 13.48 -18.70
CA LYS A 221 -8.88 13.47 -17.59
C LYS A 221 -8.48 12.04 -17.22
N ALA A 222 -9.40 11.07 -17.22
CA ALA A 222 -9.08 9.66 -17.03
C ALA A 222 -8.06 9.17 -18.07
N ASN A 223 -8.32 9.45 -19.35
CA ASN A 223 -7.45 9.04 -20.46
C ASN A 223 -6.10 9.78 -20.50
N SER A 224 -5.96 10.92 -19.83
CA SER A 224 -4.67 11.60 -19.69
C SER A 224 -3.70 10.91 -18.74
N PHE A 225 -4.20 10.06 -17.84
CA PHE A 225 -3.38 9.26 -16.93
C PHE A 225 -3.09 7.87 -17.49
N ALA A 226 -4.13 7.16 -17.93
CA ALA A 226 -3.99 5.86 -18.58
C ALA A 226 -5.14 5.65 -19.56
N GLU A 227 -4.85 5.03 -20.70
CA GLU A 227 -5.86 4.70 -21.69
C GLU A 227 -6.94 3.78 -21.09
N ASN A 228 -8.21 4.20 -21.18
CA ASN A 228 -9.33 3.50 -20.53
C ASN A 228 -10.54 3.45 -21.44
N ALA A 229 -10.89 2.23 -21.86
CA ALA A 229 -12.02 2.01 -22.75
C ALA A 229 -13.34 2.58 -22.20
N ASN A 230 -13.58 2.48 -20.88
CA ASN A 230 -14.81 3.01 -20.28
C ASN A 230 -14.85 4.55 -20.34
N ALA A 231 -13.70 5.22 -20.22
CA ALA A 231 -13.61 6.65 -20.39
C ALA A 231 -14.00 7.07 -21.82
N TYR A 232 -13.47 6.38 -22.82
CA TYR A 232 -13.86 6.63 -24.22
C TYR A 232 -15.35 6.37 -24.47
N LEU A 233 -15.90 5.30 -23.91
CA LEU A 233 -17.34 5.03 -24.02
C LEU A 233 -18.19 6.16 -23.44
N ILE A 234 -17.86 6.62 -22.22
CA ILE A 234 -18.57 7.70 -21.53
C ILE A 234 -18.42 9.03 -22.31
N ALA A 235 -17.21 9.35 -22.78
CA ALA A 235 -16.95 10.53 -23.58
C ALA A 235 -17.74 10.50 -24.90
N GLY A 236 -17.78 9.35 -25.57
CA GLY A 236 -18.56 9.16 -26.80
C GLY A 236 -20.07 9.37 -26.60
N GLN A 237 -20.63 8.73 -25.58
CA GLN A 237 -22.05 8.88 -25.21
C GLN A 237 -22.41 10.31 -24.82
N SER A 238 -21.56 10.94 -24.03
CA SER A 238 -21.78 12.33 -23.57
C SER A 238 -21.66 13.33 -24.72
N SER A 239 -20.65 13.17 -25.58
CA SER A 239 -20.47 13.99 -26.79
C SER A 239 -21.65 13.86 -27.75
N GLN A 240 -22.20 12.64 -27.92
CA GLN A 240 -23.41 12.40 -28.72
C GLN A 240 -24.61 13.15 -28.15
N LYS A 241 -24.80 13.13 -26.81
CA LYS A 241 -25.89 13.86 -26.14
C LYS A 241 -25.74 15.38 -26.26
N LEU A 242 -24.52 15.87 -26.39
CA LEU A 242 -24.22 17.30 -26.65
C LEU A 242 -24.32 17.67 -28.13
N GLY A 243 -24.63 16.75 -29.04
CA GLY A 243 -24.66 16.99 -30.49
C GLY A 243 -23.25 17.13 -31.11
N LYS A 244 -22.19 16.85 -30.36
CA LYS A 244 -20.79 16.88 -30.83
C LYS A 244 -20.44 15.59 -31.55
N ASN A 245 -21.05 15.36 -32.73
CA ASN A 245 -20.99 14.08 -33.42
C ASN A 245 -19.58 13.66 -33.81
N ALA A 246 -18.68 14.60 -34.16
CA ALA A 246 -17.30 14.28 -34.50
C ALA A 246 -16.53 13.73 -33.30
N ASP A 247 -16.69 14.35 -32.12
CA ASP A 247 -16.07 13.90 -30.87
C ASP A 247 -16.65 12.55 -30.44
N ALA A 248 -17.95 12.37 -30.61
CA ALA A 248 -18.60 11.08 -30.32
C ALA A 248 -18.05 9.94 -31.15
N ILE A 249 -17.91 10.15 -32.46
CA ILE A 249 -17.32 9.17 -33.39
C ILE A 249 -15.90 8.81 -32.95
N LYS A 250 -15.04 9.81 -32.76
CA LYS A 250 -13.64 9.61 -32.33
C LYS A 250 -13.55 8.74 -31.07
N ASN A 251 -14.34 9.05 -30.08
CA ASN A 251 -14.32 8.33 -28.81
C ASN A 251 -14.89 6.91 -28.95
N PHE A 252 -15.97 6.70 -29.71
CA PHE A 252 -16.51 5.37 -29.95
C PHE A 252 -15.56 4.49 -30.76
N GLU A 253 -14.87 5.06 -31.75
CA GLU A 253 -13.86 4.31 -32.52
C GLU A 253 -12.70 3.85 -31.62
N LYS A 254 -12.22 4.72 -30.71
CA LYS A 254 -11.21 4.34 -29.71
C LYS A 254 -11.71 3.25 -28.76
N TYR A 255 -12.95 3.34 -28.32
CA TYR A 255 -13.56 2.29 -27.52
C TYR A 255 -13.58 0.94 -28.26
N LEU A 256 -14.00 0.94 -29.54
CA LEU A 256 -14.07 -0.27 -30.37
C LEU A 256 -12.69 -0.85 -30.69
N GLU A 257 -11.66 0.00 -30.81
CA GLU A 257 -10.27 -0.43 -30.97
C GLU A 257 -9.78 -1.23 -29.74
N ILE A 258 -10.07 -0.74 -28.54
CA ILE A 258 -9.62 -1.37 -27.28
C ILE A 258 -10.51 -2.59 -26.91
N LYS A 259 -11.81 -2.53 -27.20
CA LYS A 259 -12.81 -3.53 -26.81
C LYS A 259 -13.65 -4.01 -28.02
N PRO A 260 -13.04 -4.59 -29.06
CA PRO A 260 -13.76 -5.00 -30.28
C PRO A 260 -14.82 -6.06 -30.04
N ASN A 261 -14.65 -6.89 -29.01
CA ASN A 261 -15.54 -8.01 -28.69
C ASN A 261 -16.43 -7.73 -27.46
N ALA A 262 -16.59 -6.46 -27.03
CA ALA A 262 -17.48 -6.13 -25.94
C ALA A 262 -18.96 -6.45 -26.32
N SER A 263 -19.77 -6.82 -25.36
CA SER A 263 -21.19 -7.18 -25.58
C SER A 263 -22.01 -6.08 -26.26
N ASN A 264 -21.57 -4.83 -26.13
CA ASN A 264 -22.18 -3.66 -26.76
C ASN A 264 -21.43 -3.18 -28.04
N ALA A 265 -20.37 -3.86 -28.47
CA ALA A 265 -19.55 -3.42 -29.61
C ALA A 265 -20.37 -3.24 -30.89
N ASN A 266 -21.26 -4.20 -31.22
CA ASN A 266 -22.10 -4.10 -32.41
C ASN A 266 -23.08 -2.92 -32.33
N ALA A 267 -23.63 -2.61 -31.14
CA ALA A 267 -24.49 -1.45 -30.93
C ALA A 267 -23.73 -0.14 -31.13
N ILE A 268 -22.51 -0.04 -30.59
CA ILE A 268 -21.65 1.13 -30.77
C ILE A 268 -21.23 1.27 -32.23
N THR A 269 -20.86 0.18 -32.91
CA THR A 269 -20.51 0.17 -34.35
C THR A 269 -21.69 0.68 -35.19
N TYR A 270 -22.91 0.24 -34.92
CA TYR A 270 -24.11 0.76 -35.58
C TYR A 270 -24.32 2.24 -35.29
N THR A 271 -24.09 2.69 -34.05
CA THR A 271 -24.19 4.10 -33.68
C THR A 271 -23.17 4.97 -34.43
N VAL A 272 -21.92 4.52 -34.55
CA VAL A 272 -20.88 5.20 -35.34
C VAL A 272 -21.29 5.33 -36.80
N ALA A 273 -21.85 4.25 -37.42
CA ALA A 273 -22.37 4.28 -38.79
C ALA A 273 -23.46 5.36 -38.95
N ALA A 274 -24.41 5.42 -38.00
CA ALA A 274 -25.49 6.40 -38.04
C ALA A 274 -24.99 7.85 -37.86
N LEU A 275 -23.97 8.04 -37.02
CA LEU A 275 -23.33 9.36 -36.83
C LEU A 275 -22.59 9.82 -38.12
N TYR A 276 -21.85 8.92 -38.78
CA TYR A 276 -21.23 9.22 -40.07
C TYR A 276 -22.28 9.54 -41.16
N GLN A 277 -23.39 8.80 -41.19
CA GLN A 277 -24.51 9.10 -42.10
C GLN A 277 -25.09 10.49 -41.82
N GLY A 278 -25.29 10.85 -40.55
CA GLY A 278 -25.75 12.20 -40.15
C GLY A 278 -24.78 13.32 -40.57
N GLN A 279 -23.48 13.02 -40.69
CA GLN A 279 -22.47 13.92 -41.23
C GLN A 279 -22.38 13.90 -42.76
N LYS A 280 -23.25 13.16 -43.42
CA LYS A 280 -23.23 12.94 -44.89
C LYS A 280 -21.94 12.23 -45.39
N ASN A 281 -21.21 11.56 -44.49
CA ASN A 281 -20.06 10.75 -44.87
C ASN A 281 -20.53 9.32 -45.19
N ASN A 282 -21.19 9.18 -46.33
CA ASN A 282 -21.84 7.93 -46.73
C ASN A 282 -20.82 6.77 -46.86
N ALA A 283 -19.60 7.06 -47.32
CA ALA A 283 -18.56 6.04 -47.48
C ALA A 283 -18.22 5.38 -46.15
N LYS A 284 -17.96 6.20 -45.10
CA LYS A 284 -17.68 5.70 -43.74
C LYS A 284 -18.91 5.05 -43.11
N ALA A 285 -20.10 5.62 -43.31
CA ALA A 285 -21.33 5.02 -42.81
C ALA A 285 -21.51 3.59 -43.34
N ILE A 286 -21.35 3.38 -44.64
CA ILE A 286 -21.45 2.06 -45.30
C ILE A 286 -20.39 1.11 -44.74
N GLU A 287 -19.13 1.57 -44.57
CA GLU A 287 -18.05 0.77 -43.98
C GLU A 287 -18.48 0.20 -42.59
N PHE A 288 -18.98 1.06 -41.72
CA PHE A 288 -19.38 0.63 -40.36
C PHE A 288 -20.66 -0.20 -40.36
N TYR A 289 -21.66 0.11 -41.20
CA TYR A 289 -22.85 -0.74 -41.36
C TYR A 289 -22.50 -2.15 -41.83
N LYS A 290 -21.55 -2.30 -42.71
CA LYS A 290 -21.05 -3.60 -43.18
C LYS A 290 -20.49 -4.47 -42.05
N LYS A 291 -19.85 -3.86 -41.05
CA LYS A 291 -19.29 -4.58 -39.89
C LYS A 291 -20.38 -5.29 -39.07
N VAL A 292 -21.62 -4.77 -39.08
CA VAL A 292 -22.75 -5.32 -38.32
C VAL A 292 -23.88 -5.88 -39.16
N GLN A 293 -23.72 -6.02 -40.50
CA GLN A 293 -24.76 -6.46 -41.43
C GLN A 293 -25.27 -7.89 -41.20
N ASN A 294 -24.52 -8.71 -40.46
CA ASN A 294 -24.89 -10.07 -40.10
C ASN A 294 -25.24 -10.22 -38.58
N ASP A 295 -25.27 -9.11 -37.84
CA ASP A 295 -25.67 -9.11 -36.46
C ASP A 295 -27.17 -9.43 -36.32
N ALA A 296 -27.54 -10.24 -35.33
CA ALA A 296 -28.92 -10.68 -35.16
C ALA A 296 -29.88 -9.50 -34.87
N LYS A 297 -29.40 -8.44 -34.22
CA LYS A 297 -30.23 -7.28 -33.80
C LYS A 297 -30.18 -6.15 -34.81
N PHE A 298 -29.01 -5.85 -35.34
CA PHE A 298 -28.75 -4.67 -36.21
C PHE A 298 -28.65 -4.99 -37.68
N GLY A 299 -28.48 -6.27 -38.06
CA GLY A 299 -28.14 -6.68 -39.42
C GLY A 299 -29.16 -6.29 -40.48
N ALA A 300 -30.42 -6.50 -40.24
CA ALA A 300 -31.51 -6.15 -41.20
C ALA A 300 -31.52 -4.65 -41.49
N GLN A 301 -31.42 -3.82 -40.46
CA GLN A 301 -31.39 -2.36 -40.57
C GLN A 301 -30.09 -1.88 -41.25
N ALA A 302 -28.95 -2.47 -40.90
CA ALA A 302 -27.69 -2.15 -41.55
C ALA A 302 -27.70 -2.40 -43.05
N LYS A 303 -28.22 -3.56 -43.51
CA LYS A 303 -28.39 -3.87 -44.93
C LYS A 303 -29.29 -2.86 -45.67
N GLN A 304 -30.38 -2.45 -45.02
CA GLN A 304 -31.29 -1.42 -45.57
C GLN A 304 -30.56 -0.07 -45.72
N GLN A 305 -29.79 0.36 -44.71
CA GLN A 305 -29.04 1.60 -44.81
C GLN A 305 -27.92 1.55 -45.88
N ILE A 306 -27.20 0.43 -45.95
CA ILE A 306 -26.20 0.22 -47.02
C ILE A 306 -26.84 0.40 -48.40
N SER A 307 -27.98 -0.25 -48.65
CA SER A 307 -28.68 -0.13 -49.94
C SER A 307 -29.14 1.29 -50.23
N ALA A 308 -29.63 2.01 -49.22
CA ALA A 308 -30.07 3.41 -49.38
C ALA A 308 -28.92 4.37 -49.66
N LEU A 309 -27.75 4.18 -49.07
CA LEU A 309 -26.58 5.05 -49.20
C LEU A 309 -25.70 4.73 -50.40
N SER A 310 -25.91 3.59 -51.07
CA SER A 310 -25.18 3.17 -52.24
C SER A 310 -25.83 3.63 -53.56
N LYS A 311 -26.99 4.29 -53.47
CA LYS A 311 -27.70 4.90 -54.60
C LYS A 311 -27.20 6.31 -54.84
#